data_39881fecb2298ea855499696081d7487
#
_entry.id   39881fecb2298ea855499696081d7487
#
_cell.length_a   1.000
_cell.length_b   1.000
_cell.length_c   1.000
_cell.angle_alpha   90.00
_cell.angle_beta   90.00
_cell.angle_gamma   90.00
#
_symmetry.space_group_name_H-M   'P 1'
#
loop_
_entity.id
_entity.type
_entity.pdbx_description
1 polymer ?
#
loop_
_entity_poly.entity_id
_entity_poly.type
_entity_poly.pdbx_seq_one_letter_code
_entity_poly.pdbx_strand_id
1 'polypeptide(L)'
;SNNSLALIKLKECLIIDNYENNIEENLLYTIINQTHQSNQYVIINSDQPISSLEIKLEDLKSRLNSFSKITIDLPTDDLIKVVLTKNFSDKQIQIDNKLIDFILKHINRSYEDIFNFIKKIDELSLSTGKSININLIKKVLKQ
;
A
#
# COMPACT_ATOMS: atom_id res chain seq x y z
N SER A 1 -7.56 17.95 20.37
CA SER A 1 -6.43 18.52 19.60
C SER A 1 -5.15 18.75 20.43
N ASN A 2 -5.23 19.27 21.67
CA ASN A 2 -4.03 19.52 22.50
C ASN A 2 -3.27 18.23 22.88
N ASN A 3 -3.96 17.13 23.10
CA ASN A 3 -3.32 15.84 23.42
C ASN A 3 -2.54 15.25 22.24
N SER A 4 -3.00 15.44 21.01
CA SER A 4 -2.32 14.95 19.82
C SER A 4 -0.98 15.67 19.59
N LEU A 5 -0.96 16.99 19.81
CA LEU A 5 0.26 17.79 19.66
C LEU A 5 1.31 17.48 20.75
N ALA A 6 0.85 17.15 21.97
CA ALA A 6 1.76 16.73 23.05
C ALA A 6 2.41 15.37 22.76
N LEU A 7 1.68 14.43 22.16
CA LEU A 7 2.20 13.12 21.77
C LEU A 7 3.25 13.21 20.65
N ILE A 8 3.09 14.15 19.71
CA ILE A 8 4.05 14.36 18.62
C ILE A 8 5.43 14.76 19.16
N LYS A 9 5.48 15.58 20.19
CA LYS A 9 6.74 16.05 20.82
C LYS A 9 7.58 14.93 21.45
N LEU A 10 6.99 13.77 21.71
CA LEU A 10 7.65 12.63 22.34
C LEU A 10 8.19 11.60 21.34
N LYS A 11 7.94 11.77 20.04
CA LYS A 11 8.29 10.82 18.99
C LYS A 11 9.31 11.43 18.02
N GLU A 12 10.24 10.60 17.56
CA GLU A 12 11.25 11.00 16.57
C GLU A 12 10.70 11.07 15.15
N CYS A 13 9.62 10.34 14.88
CA CYS A 13 8.99 10.26 13.56
C CYS A 13 7.46 10.24 13.70
N LEU A 14 6.80 11.02 12.87
CA LEU A 14 5.36 10.99 12.67
C LEU A 14 5.06 10.33 11.32
N ILE A 15 4.17 9.36 11.31
CA ILE A 15 3.69 8.72 10.09
C ILE A 15 2.22 9.10 9.90
N ILE A 16 1.90 9.67 8.74
CA ILE A 16 0.54 9.94 8.26
C ILE A 16 0.28 8.97 7.12
N ASP A 17 -0.64 8.04 7.34
CA ASP A 17 -0.96 7.00 6.38
C ASP A 17 -2.28 7.29 5.67
N ASN A 18 -2.40 6.86 4.41
CA ASN A 18 -3.57 7.07 3.54
C ASN A 18 -4.02 8.54 3.49
N TYR A 19 -3.08 9.44 3.24
CA TYR A 19 -3.40 10.86 3.12
C TYR A 19 -4.05 11.17 1.77
N GLU A 20 -5.31 11.66 1.83
CA GLU A 20 -6.13 12.03 0.67
C GLU A 20 -6.70 13.46 0.81
N ASN A 21 -5.99 14.35 1.45
CA ASN A 21 -6.49 15.67 1.90
C ASN A 21 -7.67 15.56 2.88
N ASN A 22 -7.68 14.50 3.69
CA ASN A 22 -8.70 14.17 4.68
C ASN A 22 -8.42 14.73 6.08
N ILE A 23 -7.33 15.47 6.21
CA ILE A 23 -6.95 16.19 7.43
C ILE A 23 -7.18 17.68 7.20
N GLU A 24 -7.70 18.39 8.21
CA GLU A 24 -7.87 19.83 8.12
C GLU A 24 -6.51 20.51 7.82
N GLU A 25 -6.46 21.34 6.78
CA GLU A 25 -5.21 21.83 6.20
C GLU A 25 -4.36 22.67 7.17
N ASN A 26 -5.00 23.52 7.99
CA ASN A 26 -4.28 24.31 9.00
C ASN A 26 -3.72 23.43 10.12
N LEU A 27 -4.44 22.35 10.47
CA LEU A 27 -3.95 21.38 11.45
C LEU A 27 -2.73 20.63 10.91
N LEU A 28 -2.79 20.13 9.67
CA LEU A 28 -1.66 19.46 9.03
C LEU A 28 -0.45 20.37 8.90
N TYR A 29 -0.66 21.63 8.46
CA TYR A 29 0.39 22.63 8.39
C TYR A 29 1.05 22.87 9.74
N THR A 30 0.25 22.99 10.79
CA THR A 30 0.74 23.18 12.16
C THR A 30 1.56 21.98 12.63
N ILE A 31 1.09 20.76 12.36
CA ILE A 31 1.79 19.52 12.71
C ILE A 31 3.15 19.47 12.01
N ILE A 32 3.19 19.71 10.71
CA ILE A 32 4.43 19.69 9.92
C ILE A 32 5.43 20.72 10.43
N ASN A 33 4.97 21.93 10.75
CA ASN A 33 5.84 22.97 11.27
C ASN A 33 6.39 22.63 12.66
N GLN A 34 5.58 22.07 13.54
CA GLN A 34 6.03 21.65 14.87
C GLN A 34 7.06 20.52 14.82
N THR A 35 6.83 19.52 13.96
CA THR A 35 7.80 18.42 13.77
C THR A 35 9.11 18.93 13.24
N HIS A 36 9.06 19.85 12.26
CA HIS A 36 10.26 20.50 11.74
C HIS A 36 11.03 21.30 12.81
N GLN A 37 10.32 22.11 13.61
CA GLN A 37 10.93 22.87 14.71
C GLN A 37 11.55 21.99 15.80
N SER A 38 11.00 20.79 15.99
CA SER A 38 11.48 19.79 16.96
C SER A 38 12.53 18.84 16.40
N ASN A 39 13.05 19.07 15.18
CA ASN A 39 13.96 18.18 14.47
C ASN A 39 13.44 16.72 14.37
N GLN A 40 12.14 16.57 14.14
CA GLN A 40 11.49 15.27 13.98
C GLN A 40 11.23 15.00 12.51
N TYR A 41 11.07 13.72 12.16
CA TYR A 41 10.74 13.30 10.81
C TYR A 41 9.22 13.18 10.61
N VAL A 42 8.77 13.46 9.39
CA VAL A 42 7.39 13.21 8.96
C VAL A 42 7.44 12.35 7.71
N ILE A 43 6.67 11.26 7.72
CA ILE A 43 6.43 10.41 6.56
C ILE A 43 4.94 10.51 6.23
N ILE A 44 4.63 10.80 4.99
CA ILE A 44 3.24 10.86 4.49
C ILE A 44 3.11 9.85 3.36
N ASN A 45 2.23 8.87 3.55
CA ASN A 45 1.86 7.90 2.50
C ASN A 45 0.55 8.35 1.86
N SER A 46 0.49 8.32 0.53
CA SER A 46 -0.70 8.64 -0.24
C SER A 46 -0.76 7.78 -1.49
N ASP A 47 -1.94 7.36 -1.89
CA ASP A 47 -2.18 6.63 -3.14
C ASP A 47 -2.09 7.53 -4.36
N GLN A 48 -2.17 8.85 -4.15
CA GLN A 48 -2.07 9.85 -5.21
C GLN A 48 -0.86 10.77 -5.00
N PRO A 49 -0.24 11.25 -6.09
CA PRO A 49 0.78 12.27 -5.97
C PRO A 49 0.23 13.52 -5.28
N ILE A 50 1.00 14.12 -4.39
CA ILE A 50 0.61 15.39 -3.71
C ILE A 50 0.20 16.48 -4.71
N SER A 51 0.79 16.48 -5.90
CA SER A 51 0.47 17.43 -6.98
C SER A 51 -0.94 17.28 -7.54
N SER A 52 -1.59 16.13 -7.35
CA SER A 52 -2.98 15.88 -7.78
C SER A 52 -4.01 16.16 -6.70
N LEU A 53 -3.58 16.41 -5.47
CA LEU A 53 -4.48 16.76 -4.36
C LEU A 53 -4.88 18.24 -4.43
N GLU A 54 -6.16 18.52 -4.25
CA GLU A 54 -6.71 19.88 -4.20
C GLU A 54 -6.42 20.53 -2.84
N ILE A 55 -5.19 21.01 -2.64
CA ILE A 55 -4.77 21.72 -1.44
C ILE A 55 -4.99 23.22 -1.63
N LYS A 56 -5.81 23.82 -0.78
CA LYS A 56 -6.18 25.25 -0.83
C LYS A 56 -5.19 26.14 -0.11
N LEU A 57 -4.59 25.64 0.98
CA LEU A 57 -3.62 26.39 1.77
C LEU A 57 -2.27 26.38 1.09
N GLU A 58 -1.89 27.49 0.47
CA GLU A 58 -0.63 27.61 -0.31
C GLU A 58 0.62 27.30 0.53
N ASP A 59 0.63 27.70 1.80
CA ASP A 59 1.73 27.40 2.71
C ASP A 59 1.91 25.89 2.95
N LEU A 60 0.79 25.16 3.13
CA LEU A 60 0.81 23.70 3.23
C LEU A 60 1.30 23.06 1.94
N LYS A 61 0.79 23.51 0.81
CA LYS A 61 1.20 23.02 -0.52
C LYS A 61 2.69 23.20 -0.76
N SER A 62 3.23 24.37 -0.40
CA SER A 62 4.67 24.65 -0.47
C SER A 62 5.47 23.69 0.41
N ARG A 63 5.03 23.46 1.66
CA ARG A 63 5.68 22.53 2.58
C ARG A 63 5.68 21.10 2.06
N LEU A 64 4.54 20.59 1.61
CA LEU A 64 4.42 19.24 1.07
C LEU A 64 5.27 19.07 -0.22
N ASN A 65 5.38 20.12 -1.02
CA ASN A 65 6.24 20.11 -2.21
C ASN A 65 7.73 20.07 -1.86
N SER A 66 8.15 20.52 -0.70
CA SER A 66 9.53 20.47 -0.24
C SER A 66 9.96 19.10 0.31
N PHE A 67 9.03 18.16 0.50
CA PHE A 67 9.34 16.81 0.96
C PHE A 67 10.09 16.02 -0.12
N SER A 68 11.01 15.15 0.34
CA SER A 68 11.58 14.12 -0.54
C SER A 68 10.48 13.15 -0.96
N LYS A 69 10.30 12.96 -2.27
CA LYS A 69 9.24 12.13 -2.84
C LYS A 69 9.79 10.79 -3.28
N ILE A 70 9.13 9.73 -2.87
CA ILE A 70 9.43 8.35 -3.30
C ILE A 70 8.14 7.80 -3.91
N THR A 71 8.21 7.38 -5.16
CA THR A 71 7.11 6.73 -5.86
C THR A 71 7.27 5.22 -5.78
N ILE A 72 6.20 4.52 -5.42
CA ILE A 72 6.12 3.06 -5.48
C ILE A 72 5.37 2.71 -6.77
N ASP A 73 6.11 2.21 -7.75
CA ASP A 73 5.54 1.82 -9.03
C ASP A 73 4.70 0.54 -8.92
N LEU A 74 3.82 0.33 -9.90
CA LEU A 74 3.08 -0.93 -10.02
C LEU A 74 4.07 -2.11 -10.16
N PRO A 75 3.74 -3.27 -9.59
CA PRO A 75 4.64 -4.41 -9.61
C PRO A 75 4.87 -4.94 -11.03
N THR A 76 6.13 -5.23 -11.37
CA THR A 76 6.51 -5.90 -12.61
C THR A 76 6.09 -7.38 -12.57
N ASP A 77 6.01 -8.03 -13.73
CA ASP A 77 5.68 -9.46 -13.83
C ASP A 77 6.66 -10.32 -13.00
N ASP A 78 7.95 -9.97 -13.01
CA ASP A 78 8.96 -10.68 -12.21
C ASP A 78 8.71 -10.52 -10.70
N LEU A 79 8.36 -9.32 -10.26
CA LEU A 79 8.03 -9.08 -8.86
C LEU A 79 6.76 -9.83 -8.45
N ILE A 80 5.71 -9.80 -9.29
CA ILE A 80 4.48 -10.56 -9.03
C ILE A 80 4.79 -12.05 -8.91
N LYS A 81 5.63 -12.59 -9.81
CA LYS A 81 6.06 -13.99 -9.77
C LYS A 81 6.76 -14.35 -8.46
N VAL A 82 7.68 -13.49 -8.01
CA VAL A 82 8.37 -13.67 -6.72
C VAL A 82 7.39 -13.63 -5.56
N VAL A 83 6.48 -12.65 -5.53
CA VAL A 83 5.47 -12.49 -4.47
C VAL A 83 4.54 -13.70 -4.41
N LEU A 84 4.02 -14.16 -5.56
CA LEU A 84 3.17 -15.35 -5.64
C LEU A 84 3.91 -16.60 -5.14
N THR A 85 5.11 -16.85 -5.67
CA THR A 85 5.92 -18.03 -5.31
C THR A 85 6.22 -18.05 -3.82
N LYS A 86 6.65 -16.91 -3.25
CA LYS A 86 6.96 -16.80 -1.82
C LYS A 86 5.71 -17.04 -0.98
N ASN A 87 4.61 -16.36 -1.25
CA ASN A 87 3.38 -16.50 -0.44
C ASN A 87 2.81 -17.93 -0.49
N PHE A 88 2.87 -18.58 -1.63
CA PHE A 88 2.44 -19.98 -1.73
C PHE A 88 3.39 -20.94 -1.01
N SER A 89 4.70 -20.69 -1.11
CA SER A 89 5.70 -21.47 -0.38
C SER A 89 5.55 -21.34 1.14
N ASP A 90 5.33 -20.13 1.64
CA ASP A 90 5.11 -19.87 3.08
C ASP A 90 3.86 -20.61 3.61
N LYS A 91 2.88 -20.82 2.74
CA LYS A 91 1.66 -21.60 3.03
C LYS A 91 1.80 -23.11 2.72
N GLN A 92 2.99 -23.59 2.39
CA GLN A 92 3.28 -24.98 2.00
C GLN A 92 2.50 -25.44 0.76
N ILE A 93 2.12 -24.50 -0.11
CA ILE A 93 1.39 -24.77 -1.34
C ILE A 93 2.41 -24.84 -2.48
N GLN A 94 2.47 -26.01 -3.14
CA GLN A 94 3.23 -26.15 -4.37
C GLN A 94 2.42 -25.65 -5.56
N ILE A 95 2.96 -24.66 -6.27
CA ILE A 95 2.36 -24.12 -7.47
C ILE A 95 3.32 -24.31 -8.66
N ASP A 96 2.79 -24.83 -9.78
CA ASP A 96 3.55 -24.99 -11.03
C ASP A 96 3.78 -23.62 -11.70
N ASN A 97 4.94 -23.45 -12.32
CA ASN A 97 5.27 -22.25 -13.08
C ASN A 97 4.23 -21.93 -14.17
N LYS A 98 3.63 -22.94 -14.80
CA LYS A 98 2.56 -22.75 -15.79
C LYS A 98 1.32 -22.09 -15.19
N LEU A 99 1.00 -22.39 -13.93
CA LEU A 99 -0.11 -21.75 -13.22
C LEU A 99 0.23 -20.31 -12.84
N ILE A 100 1.48 -20.05 -12.44
CA ILE A 100 1.96 -18.69 -12.19
C ILE A 100 1.88 -17.84 -13.47
N ASP A 101 2.37 -18.35 -14.58
CA ASP A 101 2.31 -17.67 -15.88
C ASP A 101 0.86 -17.41 -16.32
N PHE A 102 -0.06 -18.32 -15.99
CA PHE A 102 -1.48 -18.12 -16.24
C PHE A 102 -2.05 -17.00 -15.37
N ILE A 103 -1.70 -16.95 -14.08
CA ILE A 103 -2.13 -15.87 -13.15
C ILE A 103 -1.64 -14.52 -13.67
N LEU A 104 -0.35 -14.40 -14.03
CA LEU A 104 0.26 -13.16 -14.53
C LEU A 104 -0.46 -12.58 -15.76
N LYS A 105 -1.04 -13.43 -16.61
CA LYS A 105 -1.79 -13.00 -17.80
C LYS A 105 -3.18 -12.45 -17.52
N HIS A 106 -3.73 -12.72 -16.32
CA HIS A 106 -5.13 -12.45 -16.02
C HIS A 106 -5.35 -11.62 -14.76
N ILE A 107 -4.30 -11.41 -13.95
CA ILE A 107 -4.38 -10.61 -12.72
C ILE A 107 -4.15 -9.13 -13.04
N ASN A 108 -4.86 -8.25 -12.35
CA ASN A 108 -4.52 -6.83 -12.39
C ASN A 108 -3.18 -6.58 -11.68
N ARG A 109 -2.39 -5.67 -12.25
CA ARG A 109 -1.06 -5.34 -11.72
C ARG A 109 -1.15 -4.28 -10.63
N SER A 110 -1.87 -4.60 -9.55
CA SER A 110 -1.85 -3.82 -8.32
C SER A 110 -1.44 -4.71 -7.16
N TYR A 111 -0.78 -4.15 -6.15
CA TYR A 111 -0.43 -4.89 -4.95
C TYR A 111 -1.68 -5.42 -4.23
N GLU A 112 -2.74 -4.61 -4.19
CA GLU A 112 -4.00 -4.97 -3.58
C GLU A 112 -4.64 -6.20 -4.26
N ASP A 113 -4.75 -6.20 -5.59
CA ASP A 113 -5.33 -7.31 -6.34
C ASP A 113 -4.52 -8.59 -6.18
N ILE A 114 -3.19 -8.48 -6.14
CA ILE A 114 -2.31 -9.64 -5.93
C ILE A 114 -2.53 -10.25 -4.54
N PHE A 115 -2.55 -9.44 -3.48
CA PHE A 115 -2.78 -9.93 -2.12
C PHE A 115 -4.20 -10.45 -1.93
N ASN A 116 -5.21 -9.80 -2.50
CA ASN A 116 -6.60 -10.28 -2.49
C ASN A 116 -6.74 -11.61 -3.23
N PHE A 117 -6.06 -11.77 -4.36
CA PHE A 117 -6.01 -13.04 -5.07
C PHE A 117 -5.39 -14.15 -4.22
N ILE A 118 -4.22 -13.91 -3.60
CA ILE A 118 -3.54 -14.87 -2.75
C ILE A 118 -4.44 -15.29 -1.58
N LYS A 119 -5.10 -14.33 -0.93
CA LYS A 119 -6.02 -14.59 0.17
C LYS A 119 -7.22 -15.44 -0.27
N LYS A 120 -7.89 -15.06 -1.35
CA LYS A 120 -9.06 -15.78 -1.86
C LYS A 120 -8.74 -17.21 -2.31
N ILE A 121 -7.59 -17.42 -2.97
CA ILE A 121 -7.21 -18.77 -3.43
C ILE A 121 -6.87 -19.69 -2.27
N ASP A 122 -6.24 -19.14 -1.22
CA ASP A 122 -5.94 -19.85 0.01
C ASP A 122 -7.22 -20.29 0.73
N GLU A 123 -8.14 -19.36 0.96
CA GLU A 123 -9.45 -19.63 1.57
C GLU A 123 -10.23 -20.70 0.81
N LEU A 124 -10.25 -20.63 -0.52
CA LEU A 124 -10.93 -21.62 -1.35
C LEU A 124 -10.23 -22.98 -1.36
N SER A 125 -8.91 -23.03 -1.34
CA SER A 125 -8.14 -24.26 -1.24
C SER A 125 -8.41 -24.96 0.07
N LEU A 126 -8.37 -24.21 1.19
CA LEU A 126 -8.66 -24.72 2.53
C LEU A 126 -10.11 -25.21 2.66
N SER A 127 -11.09 -24.43 2.22
CA SER A 127 -12.52 -24.78 2.37
C SER A 127 -12.93 -25.95 1.50
N THR A 128 -12.27 -26.18 0.36
CA THR A 128 -12.60 -27.29 -0.55
C THR A 128 -11.73 -28.52 -0.36
N GLY A 129 -10.62 -28.40 0.40
CA GLY A 129 -9.61 -29.46 0.56
C GLY A 129 -8.89 -29.80 -0.77
N LYS A 130 -8.97 -28.93 -1.78
CA LYS A 130 -8.41 -29.17 -3.12
C LYS A 130 -7.10 -28.45 -3.29
N SER A 131 -6.16 -29.12 -3.94
CA SER A 131 -4.93 -28.50 -4.42
C SER A 131 -5.24 -27.38 -5.42
N ILE A 132 -4.37 -26.36 -5.45
CA ILE A 132 -4.49 -25.23 -6.39
C ILE A 132 -4.29 -25.75 -7.81
N ASN A 133 -5.30 -25.53 -8.65
CA ASN A 133 -5.32 -25.90 -10.04
C ASN A 133 -5.93 -24.78 -10.89
N ILE A 134 -5.84 -24.92 -12.20
CA ILE A 134 -6.30 -23.89 -13.15
C ILE A 134 -7.79 -23.53 -12.99
N ASN A 135 -8.63 -24.50 -12.62
CA ASN A 135 -10.06 -24.24 -12.43
C ASN A 135 -10.32 -23.38 -11.20
N LEU A 136 -9.59 -23.64 -10.11
CA LEU A 136 -9.66 -22.85 -8.89
C LEU A 136 -9.17 -21.41 -9.14
N ILE A 137 -8.04 -21.27 -9.87
CA ILE A 137 -7.49 -19.97 -10.26
C ILE A 137 -8.50 -19.18 -11.12
N LYS A 138 -9.08 -19.81 -12.14
CA LYS A 138 -10.09 -19.18 -13.00
C LYS A 138 -11.32 -18.71 -12.20
N LYS A 139 -11.73 -19.48 -11.20
CA LYS A 139 -12.86 -19.11 -10.34
C LYS A 139 -12.57 -17.84 -9.54
N VAL A 140 -11.35 -17.69 -9.02
CA VAL A 140 -10.94 -16.51 -8.24
C VAL A 140 -10.75 -15.28 -9.12
N LEU A 141 -10.14 -15.44 -10.32
CA LEU A 141 -9.86 -14.33 -11.24
C LEU A 141 -11.11 -13.75 -11.93
N LYS A 142 -12.25 -14.48 -11.90
CA LYS A 142 -13.53 -14.03 -12.48
C LYS A 142 -14.45 -13.31 -11.48
N GLN A 143 -14.08 -13.26 -10.22
CA GLN A 143 -14.80 -12.57 -9.14
C GLN A 143 -14.17 -11.20 -8.86
#